data_21bbdf8de1e8dd732addf4dbe2e2bf26
#
_entry.id   21bbdf8de1e8dd732addf4dbe2e2bf26
#
_cell.length_a   1.000
_cell.length_b   1.000
_cell.length_c   1.000
_cell.angle_alpha   90.00
_cell.angle_beta   90.00
_cell.angle_gamma   90.00
#
_symmetry.space_group_name_H-M   'P 1'
#
loop_
_entity.id
_entity.type
_entity.pdbx_description
1 polymer ?
#
loop_
_entity_poly.entity_id
_entity_poly.type
_entity_poly.pdbx_seq_one_letter_code
_entity_poly.pdbx_strand_id
1 'polypeptide(L)'
;MTHTAQPIVIAHRGASGYRPEHTRASYLLAIELGADFIEPDLVATRDGQLIVRHENELSGTTDVASRPGLAARQTEKLVDGERIRGFFSEDFTLAEIKTLRARERIPELRPDNTRWDGQLEVLTFAEVLELARSESQLRGRNIGVYPE
;
A
#
# COMPACT_ATOMS: atom_id res chain seq x y z
N MET A 1 -8.63 -6.30 -41.00
CA MET A 1 -7.51 -6.14 -40.04
C MET A 1 -8.04 -6.50 -38.67
N THR A 2 -7.68 -7.65 -38.12
CA THR A 2 -8.06 -8.08 -36.77
C THR A 2 -7.25 -7.23 -35.78
N HIS A 3 -7.88 -6.25 -35.13
CA HIS A 3 -7.30 -5.61 -33.96
C HIS A 3 -7.20 -6.68 -32.85
N THR A 4 -6.02 -7.25 -32.68
CA THR A 4 -5.72 -7.99 -31.46
C THR A 4 -5.68 -6.95 -30.34
N ALA A 5 -6.73 -6.96 -29.48
CA ALA A 5 -6.71 -6.15 -28.27
C ALA A 5 -5.47 -6.53 -27.45
N GLN A 6 -4.65 -5.55 -27.13
CA GLN A 6 -3.51 -5.80 -26.24
C GLN A 6 -4.04 -6.10 -24.83
N PRO A 7 -3.42 -7.05 -24.09
CA PRO A 7 -3.80 -7.31 -22.72
C PRO A 7 -3.57 -6.07 -21.84
N ILE A 8 -4.49 -5.84 -20.91
CA ILE A 8 -4.37 -4.80 -19.89
C ILE A 8 -3.49 -5.33 -18.75
N VAL A 9 -2.55 -4.52 -18.29
CA VAL A 9 -1.67 -4.83 -17.15
C VAL A 9 -2.15 -4.08 -15.92
N ILE A 10 -2.61 -4.84 -14.90
CA ILE A 10 -2.98 -4.31 -13.58
C ILE A 10 -1.85 -4.63 -12.61
N ALA A 11 -1.23 -3.61 -12.04
CA ALA A 11 -0.12 -3.76 -11.10
C ALA A 11 -0.64 -3.99 -9.68
N HIS A 12 -0.79 -5.26 -9.31
CA HIS A 12 -1.25 -5.72 -8.00
C HIS A 12 -0.34 -5.18 -6.88
N ARG A 13 -0.86 -4.21 -6.11
CA ARG A 13 -0.14 -3.48 -5.05
C ARG A 13 1.08 -2.70 -5.56
N GLY A 14 1.09 -2.34 -6.85
CA GLY A 14 2.22 -1.75 -7.54
C GLY A 14 3.24 -2.80 -8.03
N ALA A 15 4.49 -2.40 -8.25
CA ALA A 15 5.59 -3.30 -8.57
C ALA A 15 6.13 -3.99 -7.31
N SER A 16 5.27 -4.73 -6.60
CA SER A 16 5.52 -5.28 -5.26
C SER A 16 6.64 -6.33 -5.21
N GLY A 17 7.05 -6.87 -6.36
CA GLY A 17 8.24 -7.72 -6.47
C GLY A 17 9.57 -6.97 -6.33
N TYR A 18 9.57 -5.64 -6.48
CA TYR A 18 10.77 -4.79 -6.51
C TYR A 18 10.78 -3.69 -5.46
N ARG A 19 9.63 -3.38 -4.86
CA ARG A 19 9.44 -2.33 -3.83
C ARG A 19 8.39 -2.79 -2.84
N PRO A 20 8.45 -2.39 -1.57
CA PRO A 20 7.39 -2.67 -0.61
C PRO A 20 6.02 -2.26 -1.18
N GLU A 21 5.06 -3.17 -1.07
CA GLU A 21 3.71 -3.00 -1.62
C GLU A 21 3.02 -1.74 -1.12
N HIS A 22 2.07 -1.21 -1.92
CA HIS A 22 1.24 -0.07 -1.56
C HIS A 22 2.01 1.21 -1.19
N THR A 23 3.21 1.35 -1.73
CA THR A 23 4.01 2.57 -1.56
C THR A 23 4.06 3.38 -2.85
N ARG A 24 4.33 4.69 -2.71
CA ARG A 24 4.54 5.57 -3.87
C ARG A 24 5.62 5.03 -4.81
N ALA A 25 6.71 4.51 -4.24
CA ALA A 25 7.81 3.94 -5.02
C ALA A 25 7.39 2.70 -5.82
N SER A 26 6.53 1.84 -5.23
CA SER A 26 5.99 0.66 -5.90
C SER A 26 5.06 1.04 -7.07
N TYR A 27 4.17 2.00 -6.88
CA TYR A 27 3.26 2.46 -7.92
C TYR A 27 3.99 3.19 -9.05
N LEU A 28 4.92 4.08 -8.74
CA LEU A 28 5.71 4.77 -9.76
C LEU A 28 6.50 3.79 -10.62
N LEU A 29 7.14 2.81 -10.02
CA LEU A 29 7.87 1.78 -10.76
C LEU A 29 6.93 0.95 -11.65
N ALA A 30 5.74 0.57 -11.16
CA ALA A 30 4.76 -0.14 -11.96
C ALA A 30 4.33 0.66 -13.20
N ILE A 31 4.07 1.94 -13.02
CA ILE A 31 3.72 2.87 -14.11
C ILE A 31 4.87 3.00 -15.12
N GLU A 32 6.11 3.10 -14.63
CA GLU A 32 7.32 3.16 -15.46
C GLU A 32 7.50 1.88 -16.28
N LEU A 33 7.22 0.72 -15.69
CA LEU A 33 7.26 -0.59 -16.36
C LEU A 33 6.10 -0.81 -17.35
N GLY A 34 5.16 0.15 -17.46
CA GLY A 34 4.10 0.12 -18.46
C GLY A 34 2.75 -0.39 -17.97
N ALA A 35 2.51 -0.49 -16.66
CA ALA A 35 1.19 -0.85 -16.15
C ALA A 35 0.12 0.15 -16.62
N ASP A 36 -1.06 -0.38 -16.99
CA ASP A 36 -2.23 0.40 -17.39
C ASP A 36 -3.03 0.85 -16.17
N PHE A 37 -3.04 0.02 -15.13
CA PHE A 37 -3.69 0.27 -13.85
C PHE A 37 -2.74 0.01 -12.70
N ILE A 38 -2.88 0.80 -11.64
CA ILE A 38 -2.34 0.49 -10.31
C ILE A 38 -3.50 0.03 -9.42
N GLU A 39 -3.24 -0.99 -8.63
CA GLU A 39 -4.24 -1.61 -7.75
C GLU A 39 -3.87 -1.30 -6.29
N PRO A 40 -4.70 -0.53 -5.56
CA PRO A 40 -4.63 -0.33 -4.12
C PRO A 40 -5.71 -1.12 -3.37
N ASP A 41 -5.33 -1.88 -2.35
CA ASP A 41 -6.23 -2.37 -1.31
C ASP A 41 -6.50 -1.25 -0.29
N LEU A 42 -7.72 -1.19 0.26
CA LEU A 42 -8.13 -0.08 1.11
C LEU A 42 -8.64 -0.56 2.47
N VAL A 43 -8.16 0.07 3.53
CA VAL A 43 -8.67 -0.08 4.89
C VAL A 43 -8.92 1.29 5.53
N ALA A 44 -9.83 1.35 6.52
CA ALA A 44 -10.19 2.60 7.17
C ALA A 44 -9.37 2.85 8.43
N THR A 45 -9.07 4.12 8.70
CA THR A 45 -8.56 4.60 9.99
C THR A 45 -9.69 4.89 10.97
N ARG A 46 -9.35 5.13 12.26
CA ARG A 46 -10.31 5.51 13.31
C ARG A 46 -11.12 6.76 12.97
N ASP A 47 -10.52 7.71 12.29
CA ASP A 47 -11.14 8.98 11.86
C ASP A 47 -11.72 8.90 10.44
N GLY A 48 -11.94 7.67 9.91
CA GLY A 48 -12.69 7.43 8.69
C GLY A 48 -11.94 7.77 7.39
N GLN A 49 -10.62 7.86 7.44
CA GLN A 49 -9.80 8.04 6.24
C GLN A 49 -9.42 6.70 5.62
N LEU A 50 -9.45 6.60 4.30
CA LEU A 50 -8.99 5.41 3.60
C LEU A 50 -7.47 5.47 3.39
N ILE A 51 -6.78 4.46 3.90
CA ILE A 51 -5.36 4.23 3.69
C ILE A 51 -5.14 2.98 2.84
N VAL A 52 -3.98 2.90 2.21
CA VAL A 52 -3.67 1.82 1.28
C VAL A 52 -2.90 0.71 1.98
N ARG A 53 -3.61 -0.36 2.32
CA ARG A 53 -3.09 -1.61 2.92
C ARG A 53 -4.03 -2.76 2.63
N HIS A 54 -3.48 -3.97 2.45
CA HIS A 54 -4.27 -5.18 2.22
C HIS A 54 -4.97 -5.63 3.51
N GLU A 55 -4.24 -5.75 4.62
CA GLU A 55 -4.85 -6.06 5.92
C GLU A 55 -5.05 -4.78 6.74
N ASN A 56 -6.09 -4.79 7.58
CA ASN A 56 -6.25 -3.78 8.63
C ASN A 56 -5.22 -3.96 9.78
N GLU A 57 -4.58 -5.13 9.90
CA GLU A 57 -3.47 -5.39 10.82
C GLU A 57 -2.16 -4.87 10.21
N LEU A 58 -1.50 -3.94 10.89
CA LEU A 58 -0.44 -3.10 10.33
C LEU A 58 0.98 -3.63 10.58
N SER A 59 1.20 -4.57 11.52
CA SER A 59 2.56 -4.93 11.95
C SER A 59 3.34 -5.70 10.89
N GLY A 60 2.65 -6.44 10.03
CA GLY A 60 3.28 -7.22 8.96
C GLY A 60 3.90 -6.37 7.85
N THR A 61 3.40 -5.13 7.65
CA THR A 61 3.81 -4.27 6.54
C THR A 61 4.21 -2.86 6.94
N THR A 62 4.28 -2.58 8.26
CA THR A 62 4.75 -1.30 8.80
C THR A 62 5.64 -1.49 10.03
N ASP A 63 6.26 -0.40 10.46
CA ASP A 63 7.10 -0.35 11.67
C ASP A 63 6.34 -0.01 12.96
N VAL A 64 5.00 -0.14 12.98
CA VAL A 64 4.12 0.26 14.10
C VAL A 64 4.54 -0.33 15.45
N ALA A 65 4.94 -1.61 15.47
CA ALA A 65 5.35 -2.31 16.70
C ALA A 65 6.61 -1.73 17.35
N SER A 66 7.46 -1.06 16.57
CA SER A 66 8.70 -0.42 17.05
C SER A 66 8.58 1.08 17.27
N ARG A 67 7.39 1.68 16.99
CA ARG A 67 7.20 3.13 17.15
C ARG A 67 6.94 3.49 18.62
N PRO A 68 7.74 4.41 19.20
CA PRO A 68 7.50 4.94 20.54
C PRO A 68 6.09 5.52 20.66
N GLY A 69 5.39 5.18 21.74
CA GLY A 69 4.02 5.64 22.00
C GLY A 69 2.92 4.86 21.28
N LEU A 70 3.23 4.08 20.25
CA LEU A 70 2.25 3.22 19.58
C LEU A 70 2.39 1.75 19.97
N ALA A 71 3.58 1.29 20.33
CA ALA A 71 3.85 -0.11 20.68
C ALA A 71 2.97 -0.66 21.83
N ALA A 72 2.54 0.19 22.77
CA ALA A 72 1.64 -0.20 23.86
C ALA A 72 0.17 -0.35 23.43
N ARG A 73 -0.18 -0.01 22.19
CA ARG A 73 -1.57 -0.03 21.69
C ARG A 73 -1.94 -1.33 20.96
N GLN A 74 -1.16 -2.37 21.16
CA GLN A 74 -1.48 -3.70 20.65
C GLN A 74 -2.79 -4.22 21.30
N THR A 75 -3.71 -4.68 20.46
CA THR A 75 -5.01 -5.22 20.89
C THR A 75 -5.22 -6.60 20.29
N GLU A 76 -6.25 -7.32 20.78
CA GLU A 76 -6.70 -8.58 20.20
C GLU A 76 -8.08 -8.38 19.56
N LYS A 77 -8.22 -8.76 18.30
CA LYS A 77 -9.49 -8.71 17.57
C LYS A 77 -9.79 -10.03 16.86
N LEU A 78 -11.07 -10.25 16.57
CA LEU A 78 -11.51 -11.34 15.71
C LEU A 78 -11.53 -10.81 14.27
N VAL A 79 -10.68 -11.37 13.41
CA VAL A 79 -10.59 -11.03 11.98
C VAL A 79 -10.84 -12.33 11.20
N ASP A 80 -11.85 -12.35 10.35
CA ASP A 80 -12.22 -13.51 9.54
C ASP A 80 -12.37 -14.83 10.32
N GLY A 81 -12.84 -14.72 11.57
CA GLY A 81 -13.03 -15.87 12.47
C GLY A 81 -11.80 -16.27 13.27
N GLU A 82 -10.66 -15.64 13.09
CA GLU A 82 -9.43 -15.89 13.82
C GLU A 82 -9.13 -14.78 14.83
N ARG A 83 -8.60 -15.15 16.01
CA ARG A 83 -8.13 -14.19 17.02
C ARG A 83 -6.73 -13.73 16.64
N ILE A 84 -6.61 -12.46 16.27
CA ILE A 84 -5.34 -11.83 15.90
C ILE A 84 -4.98 -10.80 16.96
N ARG A 85 -3.78 -10.89 17.49
CA ARG A 85 -3.19 -9.86 18.35
C ARG A 85 -2.25 -8.99 17.52
N GLY A 86 -2.59 -7.71 17.40
CA GLY A 86 -1.86 -6.81 16.50
C GLY A 86 -2.22 -5.35 16.69
N PHE A 87 -1.95 -4.56 15.64
CA PHE A 87 -2.17 -3.12 15.57
C PHE A 87 -3.10 -2.83 14.40
N PHE A 88 -4.34 -2.50 14.67
CA PHE A 88 -5.38 -2.41 13.65
C PHE A 88 -5.60 -0.97 13.20
N SER A 89 -5.72 -0.76 11.88
CA SER A 89 -5.84 0.56 11.26
C SER A 89 -6.95 1.41 11.86
N GLU A 90 -8.09 0.79 12.17
CA GLU A 90 -9.26 1.44 12.77
C GLU A 90 -9.06 1.88 14.24
N ASP A 91 -7.94 1.53 14.86
CA ASP A 91 -7.58 2.01 16.20
C ASP A 91 -6.70 3.28 16.15
N PHE A 92 -6.20 3.66 14.97
CA PHE A 92 -5.30 4.80 14.78
C PHE A 92 -5.93 5.89 13.91
N THR A 93 -5.65 7.15 14.21
CA THR A 93 -5.98 8.27 13.32
C THR A 93 -5.04 8.31 12.13
N LEU A 94 -5.46 8.99 11.06
CA LEU A 94 -4.59 9.23 9.91
C LEU A 94 -3.26 9.90 10.32
N ALA A 95 -3.32 10.87 11.24
CA ALA A 95 -2.13 11.56 11.72
C ALA A 95 -1.11 10.59 12.36
N GLU A 96 -1.59 9.61 13.13
CA GLU A 96 -0.74 8.55 13.70
C GLU A 96 -0.20 7.62 12.61
N ILE A 97 -1.04 7.19 11.67
CA ILE A 97 -0.64 6.34 10.53
C ILE A 97 0.45 6.99 9.67
N LYS A 98 0.37 8.30 9.42
CA LYS A 98 1.37 9.03 8.62
C LYS A 98 2.76 9.09 9.28
N THR A 99 2.87 8.76 10.56
CA THR A 99 4.17 8.61 11.23
C THR A 99 4.84 7.28 10.92
N LEU A 100 4.08 6.27 10.48
CA LEU A 100 4.59 4.93 10.19
C LEU A 100 5.39 4.90 8.89
N ARG A 101 6.19 3.85 8.76
CA ARG A 101 6.92 3.55 7.53
C ARG A 101 6.65 2.12 7.10
N ALA A 102 6.53 1.94 5.80
CA ALA A 102 6.31 0.65 5.18
C ALA A 102 7.51 -0.29 5.36
N ARG A 103 7.22 -1.59 5.39
CA ARG A 103 8.18 -2.68 5.40
C ARG A 103 7.79 -3.74 4.38
N GLU A 104 8.77 -4.50 3.90
CA GLU A 104 8.51 -5.65 3.04
C GLU A 104 7.72 -6.73 3.80
N ARG A 105 6.65 -7.22 3.16
CA ARG A 105 5.76 -8.26 3.71
C ARG A 105 6.44 -9.63 3.85
N ILE A 106 7.20 -10.04 2.82
CA ILE A 106 7.79 -11.38 2.69
C ILE A 106 9.29 -11.29 2.41
N PRO A 107 10.07 -10.77 3.39
CA PRO A 107 11.50 -10.49 3.20
C PRO A 107 12.33 -11.72 2.81
N GLU A 108 11.89 -12.91 3.20
CA GLU A 108 12.53 -14.18 2.82
C GLU A 108 12.44 -14.47 1.32
N LEU A 109 11.39 -13.99 0.63
CA LEU A 109 11.21 -14.13 -0.82
C LEU A 109 11.65 -12.90 -1.61
N ARG A 110 11.68 -11.72 -0.94
CA ARG A 110 12.01 -10.43 -1.55
C ARG A 110 13.08 -9.68 -0.73
N PRO A 111 14.26 -10.29 -0.51
CA PRO A 111 15.27 -9.72 0.38
C PRO A 111 15.74 -8.33 -0.06
N ASP A 112 15.81 -8.07 -1.37
CA ASP A 112 16.23 -6.77 -1.92
C ASP A 112 15.26 -5.62 -1.60
N ASN A 113 13.99 -5.93 -1.30
CA ASN A 113 13.02 -4.93 -0.93
C ASN A 113 13.24 -4.38 0.48
N THR A 114 13.88 -5.14 1.36
CA THR A 114 14.13 -4.75 2.76
C THR A 114 14.99 -3.49 2.89
N ARG A 115 15.77 -3.16 1.86
CA ARG A 115 16.53 -1.89 1.82
C ARG A 115 15.65 -0.65 1.87
N TRP A 116 14.33 -0.79 1.58
CA TRP A 116 13.36 0.29 1.63
C TRP A 116 12.59 0.35 2.95
N ASP A 117 12.78 -0.64 3.82
CA ASP A 117 12.10 -0.70 5.12
C ASP A 117 12.38 0.55 5.95
N GLY A 118 11.34 1.11 6.52
CA GLY A 118 11.46 2.30 7.36
C GLY A 118 11.64 3.63 6.60
N GLN A 119 11.59 3.64 5.26
CA GLN A 119 11.82 4.84 4.46
C GLN A 119 10.55 5.37 3.78
N LEU A 120 9.62 4.49 3.42
CA LEU A 120 8.47 4.82 2.59
C LEU A 120 7.21 5.01 3.45
N GLU A 121 6.43 6.03 3.13
CA GLU A 121 5.20 6.36 3.87
C GLU A 121 4.04 5.42 3.52
N VAL A 122 3.08 5.31 4.46
CA VAL A 122 1.75 4.77 4.19
C VAL A 122 0.94 5.83 3.45
N LEU A 123 0.39 5.46 2.29
CA LEU A 123 -0.41 6.36 1.47
C LEU A 123 -1.88 6.34 1.90
N THR A 124 -2.55 7.46 1.68
CA THR A 124 -4.02 7.53 1.61
C THR A 124 -4.49 7.19 0.20
N PHE A 125 -5.76 6.80 0.07
CA PHE A 125 -6.36 6.60 -1.25
C PHE A 125 -6.36 7.90 -2.09
N ALA A 126 -6.61 9.04 -1.47
CA ALA A 126 -6.52 10.34 -2.13
C ALA A 126 -5.14 10.61 -2.74
N GLU A 127 -4.06 10.26 -2.03
CA GLU A 127 -2.69 10.39 -2.54
C GLU A 127 -2.43 9.46 -3.74
N VAL A 128 -3.02 8.26 -3.77
CA VAL A 128 -2.92 7.34 -4.92
C VAL A 128 -3.67 7.87 -6.13
N LEU A 129 -4.88 8.43 -5.95
CA LEU A 129 -5.65 9.05 -7.03
C LEU A 129 -4.88 10.24 -7.62
N GLU A 130 -4.30 11.09 -6.77
CA GLU A 130 -3.48 12.22 -7.22
C GLU A 130 -2.21 11.77 -7.95
N LEU A 131 -1.57 10.69 -7.47
CA LEU A 131 -0.44 10.07 -8.16
C LEU A 131 -0.82 9.62 -9.58
N ALA A 132 -1.90 8.85 -9.71
CA ALA A 132 -2.35 8.35 -11.01
C ALA A 132 -2.71 9.51 -11.96
N ARG A 133 -3.36 10.56 -11.46
CA ARG A 133 -3.70 11.76 -12.22
C ARG A 133 -2.44 12.48 -12.73
N SER A 134 -1.49 12.73 -11.85
CA SER A 134 -0.24 13.43 -12.16
C SER A 134 0.60 12.66 -13.17
N GLU A 135 0.73 11.35 -12.99
CA GLU A 135 1.49 10.49 -13.89
C GLU A 135 0.80 10.32 -15.26
N SER A 136 -0.54 10.33 -15.30
CA SER A 136 -1.28 10.33 -16.56
C SER A 136 -0.97 11.59 -17.39
N GLN A 137 -0.96 12.75 -16.74
CA GLN A 137 -0.63 14.01 -17.39
C GLN A 137 0.83 14.03 -17.87
N LEU A 138 1.76 13.63 -17.01
CA LEU A 138 3.19 13.63 -17.31
C LEU A 138 3.54 12.72 -18.50
N ARG A 139 2.89 11.55 -18.59
CA ARG A 139 3.20 10.53 -19.60
C ARG A 139 2.31 10.62 -20.84
N GLY A 140 1.30 11.50 -20.86
CA GLY A 140 0.37 11.63 -21.98
C GLY A 140 -0.44 10.35 -22.26
N ARG A 141 -0.62 9.47 -21.25
CA ARG A 141 -1.45 8.27 -21.32
C ARG A 141 -2.29 8.12 -20.06
N ASN A 142 -3.45 7.49 -20.17
CA ASN A 142 -4.30 7.25 -19.02
C ASN A 142 -3.72 6.15 -18.15
N ILE A 143 -3.64 6.39 -16.84
CA ILE A 143 -3.29 5.41 -15.81
C ILE A 143 -4.51 5.25 -14.92
N GLY A 144 -5.10 4.05 -14.97
CA GLY A 144 -6.28 3.72 -14.19
C GLY A 144 -5.92 3.34 -12.75
N VAL A 145 -6.94 3.42 -11.87
CA VAL A 145 -6.85 2.91 -10.50
C VAL A 145 -7.93 1.84 -10.35
N TYR A 146 -7.54 0.68 -9.84
CA TYR A 146 -8.41 -0.48 -9.61
C TYR A 146 -8.42 -0.80 -8.11
N PRO A 147 -9.25 -0.12 -7.29
CA PRO A 147 -9.26 -0.31 -5.84
C PRO A 147 -10.02 -1.58 -5.42
N GLU A 148 -9.54 -2.25 -4.37
CA GLU A 148 -10.18 -3.38 -3.67
C GLU A 148 -10.45 -3.05 -2.19
#